data_20caae8671b41685b3a1a387e2242a36
#
_entry.id   20caae8671b41685b3a1a387e2242a36
#
_cell.length_a   1.000
_cell.length_b   1.000
_cell.length_c   1.000
_cell.angle_alpha   90.00
_cell.angle_beta   90.00
_cell.angle_gamma   90.00
#
_symmetry.space_group_name_H-M   'P 1'
#
loop_
_entity.id
_entity.type
_entity.pdbx_description
1 polymer ?
#
loop_
_entity_poly.entity_id
_entity_poly.type
_entity_poly.pdbx_seq_one_letter_code
_entity_poly.pdbx_strand_id
1 'polypeptide(L)'
;MTASRLLSTITGVSVQPNKAVVGSNAFAHESGIHQDGLLKNAMTYEIMLPEDVGISKSTLVLGKHSGRHAVMDKLTSLGFDLQGDELDRFFRLFKALADSKKEVFDEDIMVLVGESLHRDDAERRYRVENVQISTGMFSPPMAMVTIKDRANGNHEVFEVAHGNGGVDAGVLAVKKITGTTASIESFKLTAITGGSDAVAEVHVTVVDQFEGREIRAYGSSANIDVSIAGIHSFVDALNKLEYIKIAGGYRREINGNGQI
;
A
#
# COMPACT_ATOMS: atom_id res chain seq x y z
N MET A 1 -11.90 -0.38 24.66
CA MET A 1 -11.84 -1.14 23.38
C MET A 1 -11.91 -2.65 23.58
N THR A 2 -11.09 -3.30 24.41
CA THR A 2 -11.09 -4.76 24.59
C THR A 2 -12.44 -5.32 25.04
N ALA A 3 -13.06 -4.71 26.05
CA ALA A 3 -14.38 -5.11 26.56
C ALA A 3 -15.49 -4.97 25.49
N SER A 4 -15.44 -3.90 24.68
CA SER A 4 -16.39 -3.66 23.61
C SER A 4 -16.27 -4.70 22.49
N ARG A 5 -15.03 -5.09 22.12
CA ARG A 5 -14.79 -6.18 21.15
C ARG A 5 -15.28 -7.52 21.66
N LEU A 6 -14.97 -7.82 22.93
CA LEU A 6 -15.43 -9.05 23.58
C LEU A 6 -16.96 -9.13 23.58
N LEU A 7 -17.63 -8.04 23.95
CA LEU A 7 -19.10 -7.97 23.96
C LEU A 7 -19.66 -8.21 22.55
N SER A 8 -19.12 -7.56 21.52
CA SER A 8 -19.54 -7.77 20.12
C SER A 8 -19.34 -9.22 19.68
N THR A 9 -18.24 -9.85 20.07
CA THR A 9 -17.96 -11.26 19.75
C THR A 9 -18.96 -12.21 20.42
N ILE A 10 -19.33 -11.95 21.68
CA ILE A 10 -20.25 -12.81 22.45
C ILE A 10 -21.70 -12.61 22.00
N THR A 11 -22.10 -11.38 21.74
CA THR A 11 -23.52 -11.04 21.46
C THR A 11 -23.84 -11.09 19.96
N GLY A 12 -22.84 -11.10 19.07
CA GLY A 12 -23.03 -10.95 17.62
C GLY A 12 -23.47 -9.54 17.20
N VAL A 13 -23.56 -8.58 18.12
CA VAL A 13 -23.97 -7.19 17.84
C VAL A 13 -22.74 -6.32 17.68
N SER A 14 -22.54 -5.77 16.48
CA SER A 14 -21.43 -4.85 16.21
C SER A 14 -21.66 -3.48 16.85
N VAL A 15 -20.58 -2.87 17.35
CA VAL A 15 -20.62 -1.49 17.85
C VAL A 15 -20.82 -0.54 16.66
N GLN A 16 -21.78 0.38 16.79
CA GLN A 16 -22.03 1.40 15.79
C GLN A 16 -20.78 2.26 15.60
N PRO A 17 -20.39 2.60 14.36
CA PRO A 17 -19.19 3.40 14.08
C PRO A 17 -19.14 4.74 14.81
N ASN A 18 -20.29 5.39 15.00
CA ASN A 18 -20.44 6.68 15.68
C ASN A 18 -20.72 6.57 17.18
N LYS A 19 -20.60 5.37 17.78
CA LYS A 19 -20.78 5.20 19.22
C LYS A 19 -19.73 5.98 19.98
N ALA A 20 -20.15 6.83 20.93
CA ALA A 20 -19.24 7.60 21.77
C ALA A 20 -18.18 6.69 22.41
N VAL A 21 -16.94 7.13 22.46
CA VAL A 21 -15.76 6.50 23.07
C VAL A 21 -15.28 5.22 22.36
N VAL A 22 -16.14 4.33 21.95
CA VAL A 22 -15.79 2.96 21.47
C VAL A 22 -16.11 2.73 19.99
N GLY A 23 -16.80 3.64 19.34
CA GLY A 23 -17.06 3.57 17.90
C GLY A 23 -15.79 3.80 17.08
N SER A 24 -15.72 3.23 15.89
CA SER A 24 -14.58 3.39 14.98
C SER A 24 -14.33 4.84 14.58
N ASN A 25 -15.38 5.69 14.58
CA ASN A 25 -15.30 7.10 14.21
C ASN A 25 -15.21 8.04 15.43
N ALA A 26 -15.11 7.50 16.67
CA ALA A 26 -15.16 8.31 17.89
C ALA A 26 -14.05 9.39 17.96
N PHE A 27 -12.91 9.13 17.31
CA PHE A 27 -11.75 10.00 17.23
C PHE A 27 -11.35 10.28 15.77
N ALA A 28 -12.32 10.28 14.84
CA ALA A 28 -12.11 10.58 13.45
C ALA A 28 -12.47 12.04 13.14
N HIS A 29 -11.54 12.79 12.54
CA HIS A 29 -11.71 14.19 12.19
C HIS A 29 -11.57 14.39 10.69
N GLU A 30 -12.67 14.72 9.99
CA GLU A 30 -12.68 14.94 8.53
C GLU A 30 -12.53 16.42 8.16
N SER A 31 -13.07 17.33 8.98
CA SER A 31 -13.07 18.76 8.68
C SER A 31 -11.67 19.35 8.77
N GLY A 32 -11.26 20.11 7.74
CA GLY A 32 -9.96 20.78 7.70
C GLY A 32 -9.70 21.73 8.88
N ILE A 33 -10.75 22.40 9.41
CA ILE A 33 -10.63 23.25 10.60
C ILE A 33 -10.36 22.42 11.85
N HIS A 34 -11.02 21.26 11.99
CA HIS A 34 -10.79 20.36 13.10
C HIS A 34 -9.38 19.74 13.02
N GLN A 35 -8.94 19.35 11.82
CA GLN A 35 -7.61 18.80 11.59
C GLN A 35 -6.51 19.82 11.91
N ASP A 36 -6.64 21.06 11.43
CA ASP A 36 -5.70 22.16 11.74
C ASP A 36 -5.68 22.48 13.25
N GLY A 37 -6.83 22.48 13.91
CA GLY A 37 -6.93 22.67 15.35
C GLY A 37 -6.26 21.56 16.15
N LEU A 38 -6.44 20.30 15.75
CA LEU A 38 -5.80 19.13 16.38
C LEU A 38 -4.28 19.16 16.23
N LEU A 39 -3.78 19.50 15.02
CA LEU A 39 -2.34 19.60 14.74
C LEU A 39 -1.68 20.71 15.58
N LYS A 40 -2.41 21.79 15.87
CA LYS A 40 -1.93 22.88 16.74
C LYS A 40 -2.03 22.55 18.22
N ASN A 41 -3.14 21.95 18.64
CA ASN A 41 -3.36 21.52 20.03
C ASN A 41 -4.46 20.45 20.07
N ALA A 42 -4.09 19.21 20.39
CA ALA A 42 -5.00 18.06 20.47
C ALA A 42 -6.21 18.32 21.38
N MET A 43 -6.02 19.03 22.50
CA MET A 43 -7.11 19.35 23.44
C MET A 43 -8.18 20.31 22.90
N THR A 44 -8.00 20.85 21.70
CA THR A 44 -9.00 21.75 21.08
C THR A 44 -10.30 21.00 20.75
N TYR A 45 -10.19 19.73 20.36
CA TYR A 45 -11.32 18.92 19.95
C TYR A 45 -11.41 17.56 20.65
N GLU A 46 -10.37 17.16 21.38
CA GLU A 46 -10.32 15.92 22.11
C GLU A 46 -10.28 16.18 23.62
N ILE A 47 -11.43 15.97 24.29
CA ILE A 47 -11.55 16.11 25.76
C ILE A 47 -10.85 14.95 26.46
N MET A 48 -10.71 13.81 25.77
CA MET A 48 -10.11 12.58 26.27
C MET A 48 -9.12 12.08 25.22
N LEU A 49 -7.97 11.61 25.66
CA LEU A 49 -6.97 11.08 24.74
C LEU A 49 -7.41 9.70 24.22
N PRO A 50 -7.21 9.40 22.93
CA PRO A 50 -7.52 8.08 22.35
C PRO A 50 -6.87 6.93 23.13
N GLU A 51 -5.65 7.13 23.60
CA GLU A 51 -4.88 6.16 24.37
C GLU A 51 -5.56 5.78 25.69
N ASP A 52 -6.27 6.70 26.36
CA ASP A 52 -7.00 6.46 27.62
C ASP A 52 -8.09 5.41 27.46
N VAL A 53 -8.61 5.26 26.24
CA VAL A 53 -9.66 4.29 25.89
C VAL A 53 -9.13 3.11 25.07
N GLY A 54 -7.81 3.03 24.88
CA GLY A 54 -7.15 1.93 24.18
C GLY A 54 -7.20 2.04 22.65
N ILE A 55 -7.26 3.25 22.12
CA ILE A 55 -7.08 3.58 20.71
C ILE A 55 -5.68 4.15 20.52
N SER A 56 -4.90 3.65 19.60
CA SER A 56 -3.49 3.99 19.47
C SER A 56 -3.23 5.41 19.00
N LYS A 57 -4.13 6.03 18.23
CA LYS A 57 -4.07 7.44 17.74
C LYS A 57 -5.42 7.89 17.21
N SER A 58 -5.64 9.22 17.19
CA SER A 58 -6.71 9.86 16.40
C SER A 58 -6.49 9.59 14.92
N THR A 59 -7.54 9.23 14.21
CA THR A 59 -7.47 8.98 12.77
C THR A 59 -7.87 10.24 12.02
N LEU A 60 -6.91 10.84 11.31
CA LEU A 60 -7.20 11.87 10.32
C LEU A 60 -7.83 11.18 9.10
N VAL A 61 -9.14 11.31 8.96
CA VAL A 61 -9.87 10.82 7.79
C VAL A 61 -9.76 11.88 6.69
N LEU A 62 -9.18 11.48 5.57
CA LEU A 62 -9.11 12.35 4.41
C LEU A 62 -10.39 12.26 3.59
N GLY A 63 -10.84 13.39 3.06
CA GLY A 63 -12.04 13.48 2.24
C GLY A 63 -12.04 14.73 1.38
N LYS A 64 -13.20 15.06 0.80
CA LYS A 64 -13.39 16.19 -0.12
C LYS A 64 -12.84 17.53 0.40
N HIS A 65 -12.97 17.76 1.71
CA HIS A 65 -12.60 19.01 2.37
C HIS A 65 -11.15 19.03 2.87
N SER A 66 -10.40 17.93 2.72
CA SER A 66 -9.00 17.87 3.14
C SER A 66 -8.13 18.76 2.26
N GLY A 67 -7.38 19.63 2.93
CA GLY A 67 -6.41 20.51 2.29
C GLY A 67 -5.11 19.81 1.94
N ARG A 68 -4.27 20.48 1.12
CA ARG A 68 -2.98 19.96 0.66
C ARG A 68 -2.06 19.59 1.82
N HIS A 69 -2.07 20.37 2.90
CA HIS A 69 -1.24 20.15 4.08
C HIS A 69 -1.59 18.83 4.78
N ALA A 70 -2.87 18.57 5.05
CA ALA A 70 -3.34 17.33 5.68
C ALA A 70 -3.02 16.10 4.82
N VAL A 71 -3.08 16.24 3.49
CA VAL A 71 -2.70 15.18 2.54
C VAL A 71 -1.20 14.92 2.59
N MET A 72 -0.37 15.96 2.66
CA MET A 72 1.09 15.82 2.79
C MET A 72 1.49 15.16 4.12
N ASP A 73 0.89 15.58 5.24
CA ASP A 73 1.14 14.99 6.55
C ASP A 73 0.77 13.50 6.55
N LYS A 74 -0.34 13.16 5.90
CA LYS A 74 -0.75 11.77 5.76
C LYS A 74 0.20 10.96 4.90
N LEU A 75 0.65 11.48 3.75
CA LEU A 75 1.66 10.86 2.90
C LEU A 75 2.95 10.61 3.69
N THR A 76 3.42 11.60 4.44
CA THR A 76 4.62 11.49 5.28
C THR A 76 4.43 10.43 6.37
N SER A 77 3.26 10.35 7.01
CA SER A 77 2.94 9.33 8.01
C SER A 77 2.93 7.90 7.44
N LEU A 78 2.60 7.77 6.16
CA LEU A 78 2.62 6.51 5.40
C LEU A 78 4.01 6.21 4.78
N GLY A 79 5.01 7.07 5.02
CA GLY A 79 6.38 6.88 4.53
C GLY A 79 6.62 7.40 3.11
N PHE A 80 5.69 8.19 2.55
CA PHE A 80 5.84 8.79 1.21
C PHE A 80 6.29 10.24 1.30
N ASP A 81 7.31 10.61 0.51
CA ASP A 81 7.79 11.98 0.35
C ASP A 81 7.63 12.40 -1.12
N LEU A 82 6.40 12.79 -1.50
CA LEU A 82 6.10 13.30 -2.83
C LEU A 82 6.33 14.81 -2.87
N GLN A 83 7.01 15.30 -3.92
CA GLN A 83 7.28 16.73 -4.10
C GLN A 83 7.09 17.17 -5.55
N GLY A 84 6.90 18.50 -5.75
CA GLY A 84 6.78 19.09 -7.08
C GLY A 84 5.63 18.46 -7.91
N ASP A 85 5.95 18.10 -9.14
CA ASP A 85 4.98 17.57 -10.12
C ASP A 85 4.32 16.27 -9.67
N GLU A 86 5.02 15.40 -8.92
CA GLU A 86 4.50 14.15 -8.37
C GLU A 86 3.38 14.42 -7.37
N LEU A 87 3.63 15.36 -6.44
CA LEU A 87 2.64 15.79 -5.46
C LEU A 87 1.43 16.46 -6.13
N ASP A 88 1.66 17.27 -7.18
CA ASP A 88 0.57 17.91 -7.93
C ASP A 88 -0.28 16.90 -8.68
N ARG A 89 0.34 15.87 -9.26
CA ARG A 89 -0.37 14.75 -9.89
C ARG A 89 -1.17 13.95 -8.87
N PHE A 90 -0.53 13.57 -7.75
CA PHE A 90 -1.19 12.88 -6.66
C PHE A 90 -2.40 13.68 -6.16
N PHE A 91 -2.24 14.98 -5.92
CA PHE A 91 -3.31 15.81 -5.40
C PHE A 91 -4.51 15.94 -6.36
N ARG A 92 -4.28 15.95 -7.67
CA ARG A 92 -5.36 15.89 -8.66
C ARG A 92 -6.12 14.57 -8.60
N LEU A 93 -5.40 13.44 -8.53
CA LEU A 93 -6.01 12.10 -8.41
C LEU A 93 -6.77 11.97 -7.10
N PHE A 94 -6.18 12.45 -6.00
CA PHE A 94 -6.83 12.47 -4.69
C PHE A 94 -8.15 13.26 -4.70
N LYS A 95 -8.18 14.44 -5.30
CA LYS A 95 -9.41 15.25 -5.40
C LYS A 95 -10.47 14.56 -6.23
N ALA A 96 -10.13 13.97 -7.35
CA ALA A 96 -11.05 13.22 -8.19
C ALA A 96 -11.66 12.02 -7.42
N LEU A 97 -10.86 11.29 -6.66
CA LEU A 97 -11.33 10.20 -5.82
C LEU A 97 -12.24 10.71 -4.68
N ALA A 98 -11.81 11.76 -3.97
CA ALA A 98 -12.55 12.34 -2.85
C ALA A 98 -13.88 13.02 -3.27
N ASP A 99 -14.04 13.38 -4.53
CA ASP A 99 -15.31 13.82 -5.09
C ASP A 99 -16.28 12.66 -5.36
N SER A 100 -15.76 11.47 -5.62
CA SER A 100 -16.54 10.25 -5.89
C SER A 100 -16.80 9.40 -4.64
N LYS A 101 -15.94 9.50 -3.63
CA LYS A 101 -15.93 8.68 -2.42
C LYS A 101 -15.98 9.55 -1.16
N LYS A 102 -16.89 9.23 -0.24
CA LYS A 102 -17.11 10.05 0.97
C LYS A 102 -15.87 10.09 1.89
N GLU A 103 -15.20 8.97 2.04
CA GLU A 103 -14.02 8.81 2.91
C GLU A 103 -12.89 8.17 2.10
N VAL A 104 -11.68 8.70 2.22
CA VAL A 104 -10.47 8.18 1.57
C VAL A 104 -9.62 7.51 2.64
N PHE A 105 -9.41 6.22 2.50
CA PHE A 105 -8.63 5.39 3.42
C PHE A 105 -7.15 5.34 3.01
N ASP A 106 -6.32 4.81 3.90
CA ASP A 106 -4.88 4.69 3.70
C ASP A 106 -4.56 3.84 2.45
N GLU A 107 -5.34 2.80 2.22
CA GLU A 107 -5.22 1.95 1.03
C GLU A 107 -5.48 2.72 -0.26
N ASP A 108 -6.48 3.59 -0.27
CA ASP A 108 -6.77 4.45 -1.43
C ASP A 108 -5.60 5.41 -1.72
N ILE A 109 -5.00 5.97 -0.65
CA ILE A 109 -3.82 6.85 -0.78
C ILE A 109 -2.65 6.08 -1.39
N MET A 110 -2.41 4.85 -0.94
CA MET A 110 -1.34 4.01 -1.48
C MET A 110 -1.54 3.70 -2.96
N VAL A 111 -2.79 3.43 -3.38
CA VAL A 111 -3.15 3.28 -4.81
C VAL A 111 -2.80 4.54 -5.59
N LEU A 112 -3.28 5.69 -5.11
CA LEU A 112 -3.06 6.97 -5.78
C LEU A 112 -1.58 7.35 -5.85
N VAL A 113 -0.78 7.04 -4.82
CA VAL A 113 0.68 7.19 -4.88
C VAL A 113 1.24 6.34 -6.01
N GLY A 114 0.83 5.07 -6.08
CA GLY A 114 1.21 4.20 -7.18
C GLY A 114 0.88 4.80 -8.54
N GLU A 115 -0.32 5.29 -8.74
CA GLU A 115 -0.75 5.93 -9.99
C GLU A 115 -0.01 7.24 -10.27
N SER A 116 0.28 8.05 -9.25
CA SER A 116 1.00 9.32 -9.41
C SER A 116 2.46 9.13 -9.82
N LEU A 117 3.06 8.02 -9.37
CA LEU A 117 4.42 7.60 -9.72
C LEU A 117 4.48 6.81 -11.05
N HIS A 118 3.32 6.38 -11.61
CA HIS A 118 3.29 5.64 -12.86
C HIS A 118 3.79 6.55 -14.00
N ARG A 119 4.95 6.21 -14.51
CA ARG A 119 5.39 6.50 -15.86
C ARG A 119 5.08 5.27 -16.70
N ASP A 120 5.02 5.43 -18.02
CA ASP A 120 4.60 4.40 -18.97
C ASP A 120 5.17 3.00 -18.63
N ASP A 121 4.44 1.94 -18.98
CA ASP A 121 4.88 0.53 -18.88
C ASP A 121 6.29 0.30 -19.43
N ALA A 122 6.73 1.15 -20.35
CA ALA A 122 8.07 1.16 -20.92
C ALA A 122 9.18 1.49 -19.91
N GLU A 123 8.88 2.09 -18.78
CA GLU A 123 9.88 2.50 -17.76
C GLU A 123 9.97 1.53 -16.56
N ARG A 124 9.14 0.50 -16.48
CA ARG A 124 9.22 -0.51 -15.43
C ARG A 124 10.52 -1.27 -15.52
N ARG A 125 11.19 -1.44 -14.38
CA ARG A 125 12.44 -2.21 -14.30
C ARG A 125 12.19 -3.69 -14.54
N TYR A 126 11.20 -4.25 -13.84
CA TYR A 126 10.87 -5.68 -13.89
C TYR A 126 9.57 -5.91 -14.64
N ARG A 127 9.63 -6.82 -15.61
CA ARG A 127 8.45 -7.28 -16.35
C ARG A 127 8.33 -8.80 -16.24
N VAL A 128 7.18 -9.26 -15.76
CA VAL A 128 6.88 -10.69 -15.72
C VAL A 128 6.52 -11.15 -17.12
N GLU A 129 7.26 -12.14 -17.63
CA GLU A 129 7.03 -12.74 -18.95
C GLU A 129 6.27 -14.07 -18.84
N ASN A 130 6.55 -14.86 -17.81
CA ASN A 130 5.89 -16.14 -17.60
C ASN A 130 5.80 -16.50 -16.11
N VAL A 131 4.69 -17.16 -15.75
CA VAL A 131 4.47 -17.74 -14.44
C VAL A 131 3.88 -19.12 -14.62
N GLN A 132 4.53 -20.12 -14.06
CA GLN A 132 4.00 -21.49 -13.95
C GLN A 132 3.94 -21.87 -12.47
N ILE A 133 2.77 -22.36 -12.04
CA ILE A 133 2.53 -22.74 -10.65
C ILE A 133 2.06 -24.19 -10.64
N SER A 134 2.65 -24.96 -9.75
CA SER A 134 2.22 -26.34 -9.46
C SER A 134 1.87 -26.44 -7.99
N THR A 135 0.63 -26.82 -7.70
CA THR A 135 0.13 -27.07 -6.35
C THR A 135 -0.58 -28.42 -6.31
N GLY A 136 -0.43 -29.14 -5.23
CA GLY A 136 -1.06 -30.44 -5.08
C GLY A 136 -1.10 -30.90 -3.62
N MET A 137 -1.99 -31.81 -3.30
CA MET A 137 -2.17 -32.30 -1.93
C MET A 137 -0.91 -32.98 -1.37
N PHE A 138 -0.13 -33.64 -2.23
CA PHE A 138 1.03 -34.43 -1.85
C PHE A 138 2.35 -33.92 -2.41
N SER A 139 2.31 -32.76 -3.12
CA SER A 139 3.50 -32.12 -3.68
C SER A 139 3.66 -30.74 -3.05
N PRO A 140 4.87 -30.37 -2.62
CA PRO A 140 5.09 -29.01 -2.13
C PRO A 140 4.76 -28.01 -3.23
N PRO A 141 4.06 -26.91 -2.90
CA PRO A 141 3.78 -25.84 -3.85
C PRO A 141 5.07 -25.31 -4.48
N MET A 142 5.08 -25.15 -5.78
CA MET A 142 6.23 -24.70 -6.56
C MET A 142 5.78 -23.65 -7.58
N ALA A 143 6.59 -22.65 -7.80
CA ALA A 143 6.41 -21.70 -8.89
C ALA A 143 7.70 -21.50 -9.67
N MET A 144 7.58 -21.42 -11.00
CA MET A 144 8.61 -20.91 -11.90
C MET A 144 8.17 -19.55 -12.41
N VAL A 145 9.03 -18.57 -12.25
CA VAL A 145 8.77 -17.19 -12.71
C VAL A 145 9.88 -16.77 -13.65
N THR A 146 9.51 -16.18 -14.78
CA THR A 146 10.45 -15.56 -15.73
C THR A 146 10.24 -14.06 -15.72
N ILE A 147 11.29 -13.30 -15.50
CA ILE A 147 11.29 -11.83 -15.46
C ILE A 147 12.31 -11.29 -16.45
N LYS A 148 11.92 -10.23 -17.18
CA LYS A 148 12.87 -9.33 -17.85
C LYS A 148 13.27 -8.22 -16.92
N ASP A 149 14.58 -8.05 -16.70
CA ASP A 149 15.16 -6.90 -15.97
C ASP A 149 15.74 -5.89 -16.95
N ARG A 150 15.10 -4.73 -17.05
CA ARG A 150 15.54 -3.64 -17.93
C ARG A 150 16.90 -3.07 -17.53
N ALA A 151 17.21 -3.03 -16.25
CA ALA A 151 18.51 -2.56 -15.77
C ALA A 151 19.64 -3.51 -16.20
N ASN A 152 19.30 -4.77 -16.51
CA ASN A 152 20.23 -5.79 -16.98
C ASN A 152 20.05 -6.09 -18.49
N GLY A 153 19.83 -5.08 -19.32
CA GLY A 153 19.75 -5.21 -20.77
C GLY A 153 18.55 -5.98 -21.31
N ASN A 154 17.43 -6.02 -20.56
CA ASN A 154 16.23 -6.79 -20.89
C ASN A 154 16.44 -8.31 -21.02
N HIS A 155 17.47 -8.86 -20.38
CA HIS A 155 17.65 -10.30 -20.35
C HIS A 155 16.52 -10.98 -19.55
N GLU A 156 16.05 -12.09 -20.09
CA GLU A 156 15.12 -12.96 -19.38
C GLU A 156 15.87 -13.82 -18.37
N VAL A 157 15.45 -13.77 -17.13
CA VAL A 157 15.94 -14.61 -16.05
C VAL A 157 14.76 -15.38 -15.49
N PHE A 158 14.92 -16.67 -15.27
CA PHE A 158 13.93 -17.48 -14.62
C PHE A 158 14.49 -18.14 -13.36
N GLU A 159 13.62 -18.32 -12.39
CA GLU A 159 13.91 -19.03 -11.15
C GLU A 159 12.74 -19.90 -10.73
N VAL A 160 13.06 -20.94 -10.00
CA VAL A 160 12.10 -21.86 -9.39
C VAL A 160 12.24 -21.78 -7.87
N ALA A 161 11.11 -21.73 -7.20
CA ALA A 161 11.07 -21.79 -5.75
C ALA A 161 9.91 -22.65 -5.26
N HIS A 162 10.10 -23.24 -4.08
CA HIS A 162 9.05 -23.89 -3.29
C HIS A 162 8.55 -22.91 -2.22
N GLY A 163 7.28 -23.00 -1.88
CA GLY A 163 6.67 -22.15 -0.87
C GLY A 163 5.54 -22.86 -0.14
N ASN A 164 4.88 -22.15 0.77
CA ASN A 164 3.72 -22.68 1.52
C ASN A 164 2.43 -22.66 0.68
N GLY A 165 2.44 -21.97 -0.46
CA GLY A 165 1.35 -21.88 -1.44
C GLY A 165 1.87 -21.32 -2.75
N GLY A 166 1.01 -21.26 -3.79
CA GLY A 166 1.40 -20.79 -5.12
C GLY A 166 1.92 -19.35 -5.13
N VAL A 167 1.28 -18.46 -4.37
CA VAL A 167 1.73 -17.05 -4.23
C VAL A 167 3.09 -16.98 -3.55
N ASP A 168 3.26 -17.67 -2.42
CA ASP A 168 4.51 -17.66 -1.65
C ASP A 168 5.67 -18.22 -2.48
N ALA A 169 5.45 -19.33 -3.17
CA ALA A 169 6.43 -19.91 -4.09
C ALA A 169 6.83 -18.92 -5.20
N GLY A 170 5.85 -18.23 -5.81
CA GLY A 170 6.11 -17.22 -6.83
C GLY A 170 6.87 -16.00 -6.30
N VAL A 171 6.50 -15.49 -5.15
CA VAL A 171 7.19 -14.38 -4.48
C VAL A 171 8.64 -14.76 -4.17
N LEU A 172 8.88 -15.98 -3.67
CA LEU A 172 10.23 -16.47 -3.41
C LEU A 172 11.06 -16.60 -4.69
N ALA A 173 10.46 -17.04 -5.81
CA ALA A 173 11.13 -17.06 -7.11
C ALA A 173 11.48 -15.64 -7.58
N VAL A 174 10.56 -14.67 -7.48
CA VAL A 174 10.83 -13.26 -7.78
C VAL A 174 11.94 -12.70 -6.93
N LYS A 175 11.97 -12.99 -5.61
CA LYS A 175 13.02 -12.53 -4.71
C LYS A 175 14.40 -13.08 -5.10
N LYS A 176 14.48 -14.33 -5.55
CA LYS A 176 15.72 -14.91 -6.07
C LYS A 176 16.24 -14.19 -7.32
N ILE A 177 15.33 -13.87 -8.26
CA ILE A 177 15.68 -13.16 -9.50
C ILE A 177 16.14 -11.73 -9.22
N THR A 178 15.39 -11.01 -8.37
CA THR A 178 15.59 -9.57 -8.16
C THR A 178 16.60 -9.25 -7.06
N GLY A 179 16.90 -10.21 -6.19
CA GLY A 179 17.72 -10.00 -4.99
C GLY A 179 17.06 -9.11 -3.93
N THR A 180 15.75 -8.82 -4.05
CA THR A 180 15.07 -7.93 -3.12
C THR A 180 14.90 -8.53 -1.74
N THR A 181 15.04 -7.70 -0.72
CA THR A 181 14.73 -7.99 0.69
C THR A 181 13.30 -7.65 1.07
N ALA A 182 12.59 -6.96 0.19
CA ALA A 182 11.22 -6.53 0.43
C ALA A 182 10.31 -7.69 0.88
N SER A 183 9.42 -7.42 1.82
CA SER A 183 8.46 -8.38 2.35
C SER A 183 7.03 -7.88 2.16
N ILE A 184 6.08 -8.82 2.05
CA ILE A 184 4.66 -8.51 1.99
C ILE A 184 4.19 -8.16 3.39
N GLU A 185 3.71 -6.93 3.58
CA GLU A 185 3.06 -6.46 4.81
C GLU A 185 1.55 -6.75 4.78
N SER A 186 0.92 -6.60 3.61
CA SER A 186 -0.52 -6.78 3.44
C SER A 186 -0.82 -7.45 2.10
N PHE A 187 -1.75 -8.41 2.11
CA PHE A 187 -2.27 -9.09 0.93
C PHE A 187 -3.80 -9.08 1.01
N LYS A 188 -4.44 -8.39 0.08
CA LYS A 188 -5.91 -8.29 0.02
C LYS A 188 -6.39 -8.78 -1.34
N LEU A 189 -7.50 -9.49 -1.34
CA LEU A 189 -8.14 -10.05 -2.52
C LEU A 189 -9.58 -9.56 -2.59
N THR A 190 -9.97 -9.07 -3.77
CA THR A 190 -11.34 -8.64 -4.06
C THR A 190 -11.81 -9.33 -5.34
N ALA A 191 -12.93 -10.03 -5.28
CA ALA A 191 -13.56 -10.56 -6.49
C ALA A 191 -14.23 -9.43 -7.26
N ILE A 192 -13.86 -9.26 -8.54
CA ILE A 192 -14.46 -8.25 -9.43
C ILE A 192 -15.74 -8.80 -10.07
N THR A 193 -15.71 -10.08 -10.46
CA THR A 193 -16.84 -10.78 -11.09
C THR A 193 -17.27 -11.99 -10.27
N GLY A 194 -18.45 -12.53 -10.53
CA GLY A 194 -18.94 -13.76 -9.89
C GLY A 194 -18.75 -14.97 -10.81
N GLY A 195 -18.85 -16.18 -10.24
CA GLY A 195 -18.75 -17.42 -10.98
C GLY A 195 -17.44 -18.18 -10.76
N SER A 196 -17.30 -19.33 -11.40
CA SER A 196 -16.09 -20.17 -11.33
C SER A 196 -14.91 -19.61 -12.13
N ASP A 197 -15.16 -18.65 -13.01
CA ASP A 197 -14.21 -17.90 -13.83
C ASP A 197 -14.06 -16.45 -13.35
N ALA A 198 -14.38 -16.21 -12.08
CA ALA A 198 -14.30 -14.87 -11.49
C ALA A 198 -12.89 -14.29 -11.60
N VAL A 199 -12.82 -13.06 -12.07
CA VAL A 199 -11.59 -12.27 -12.03
C VAL A 199 -11.40 -11.76 -10.60
N ALA A 200 -10.25 -12.06 -10.03
CA ALA A 200 -9.83 -11.53 -8.74
C ALA A 200 -8.81 -10.41 -8.93
N GLU A 201 -9.03 -9.31 -8.25
CA GLU A 201 -8.04 -8.25 -8.08
C GLU A 201 -7.29 -8.48 -6.77
N VAL A 202 -5.97 -8.51 -6.87
CA VAL A 202 -5.09 -8.67 -5.73
C VAL A 202 -4.34 -7.38 -5.49
N HIS A 203 -4.34 -6.96 -4.24
CA HIS A 203 -3.65 -5.78 -3.76
C HIS A 203 -2.58 -6.19 -2.75
N VAL A 204 -1.34 -5.77 -3.00
CA VAL A 204 -0.19 -6.10 -2.15
C VAL A 204 0.47 -4.83 -1.67
N THR A 205 0.70 -4.72 -0.36
CA THR A 205 1.61 -3.73 0.21
C THR A 205 2.93 -4.43 0.52
N VAL A 206 4.01 -3.90 0.01
CA VAL A 206 5.36 -4.38 0.33
C VAL A 206 6.11 -3.35 1.16
N VAL A 207 6.96 -3.85 2.05
CA VAL A 207 7.84 -3.05 2.89
C VAL A 207 9.28 -3.46 2.66
N ASP A 208 10.18 -2.49 2.60
CA ASP A 208 11.62 -2.70 2.50
C ASP A 208 12.37 -1.67 3.33
N GLN A 209 13.63 -1.95 3.64
CA GLN A 209 14.53 -1.04 4.33
C GLN A 209 15.47 -0.38 3.31
N PHE A 210 15.46 0.93 3.25
CA PHE A 210 16.35 1.68 2.38
C PHE A 210 17.01 2.82 3.16
N GLU A 211 18.34 2.80 3.25
CA GLU A 211 19.14 3.81 3.95
C GLU A 211 18.69 4.10 5.40
N GLY A 212 18.32 3.04 6.13
CA GLY A 212 17.88 3.12 7.52
C GLY A 212 16.45 3.64 7.70
N ARG A 213 15.67 3.75 6.60
CA ARG A 213 14.26 4.10 6.62
C ARG A 213 13.43 2.96 6.08
N GLU A 214 12.26 2.79 6.65
CA GLU A 214 11.26 1.88 6.12
C GLU A 214 10.53 2.57 4.97
N ILE A 215 10.52 1.93 3.82
CA ILE A 215 9.80 2.38 2.63
C ILE A 215 8.72 1.36 2.28
N ARG A 216 7.59 1.85 1.81
CA ARG A 216 6.44 1.04 1.40
C ARG A 216 6.09 1.31 -0.04
N ALA A 217 5.61 0.29 -0.72
CA ALA A 217 4.97 0.45 -2.01
C ALA A 217 3.77 -0.48 -2.14
N TYR A 218 2.84 -0.05 -2.95
CA TYR A 218 1.59 -0.74 -3.22
C TYR A 218 1.58 -1.25 -4.66
N GLY A 219 1.19 -2.51 -4.85
CA GLY A 219 1.00 -3.11 -6.15
C GLY A 219 -0.38 -3.71 -6.31
N SER A 220 -0.90 -3.71 -7.52
CA SER A 220 -2.18 -4.33 -7.85
C SER A 220 -2.12 -5.05 -9.19
N SER A 221 -2.90 -6.12 -9.30
CA SER A 221 -3.10 -6.85 -10.55
C SER A 221 -4.40 -7.63 -10.48
N ALA A 222 -5.03 -7.80 -11.64
CA ALA A 222 -6.23 -8.61 -11.77
C ALA A 222 -5.99 -9.80 -12.70
N ASN A 223 -6.42 -10.98 -12.28
CA ASN A 223 -6.35 -12.20 -13.08
C ASN A 223 -7.43 -13.19 -12.63
N ILE A 224 -7.76 -14.17 -13.49
CA ILE A 224 -8.61 -15.31 -13.13
C ILE A 224 -7.87 -16.18 -12.10
N ASP A 225 -6.56 -16.37 -12.25
CA ASP A 225 -5.73 -17.07 -11.28
C ASP A 225 -5.20 -16.10 -10.22
N VAL A 226 -5.65 -16.30 -8.99
CA VAL A 226 -5.29 -15.48 -7.82
C VAL A 226 -3.79 -15.48 -7.55
N SER A 227 -3.12 -16.61 -7.77
CA SER A 227 -1.70 -16.74 -7.52
C SER A 227 -0.90 -15.94 -8.56
N ILE A 228 -1.33 -15.97 -9.82
CA ILE A 228 -0.75 -15.16 -10.89
C ILE A 228 -0.98 -13.67 -10.59
N ALA A 229 -2.21 -13.28 -10.22
CA ALA A 229 -2.51 -11.91 -9.82
C ALA A 229 -1.62 -11.44 -8.65
N GLY A 230 -1.43 -12.29 -7.64
CA GLY A 230 -0.59 -12.00 -6.48
C GLY A 230 0.89 -11.78 -6.84
N ILE A 231 1.45 -12.60 -7.71
CA ILE A 231 2.84 -12.47 -8.17
C ILE A 231 3.02 -11.19 -8.98
N HIS A 232 2.10 -10.90 -9.90
CA HIS A 232 2.12 -9.66 -10.67
C HIS A 232 1.98 -8.41 -9.79
N SER A 233 1.11 -8.46 -8.77
CA SER A 233 0.95 -7.38 -7.80
C SER A 233 2.24 -7.14 -7.00
N PHE A 234 2.93 -8.21 -6.61
CA PHE A 234 4.22 -8.10 -5.92
C PHE A 234 5.28 -7.46 -6.81
N VAL A 235 5.38 -7.86 -8.08
CA VAL A 235 6.34 -7.26 -9.03
C VAL A 235 5.98 -5.81 -9.34
N ASP A 236 4.69 -5.46 -9.43
CA ASP A 236 4.24 -4.07 -9.58
C ASP A 236 4.68 -3.21 -8.38
N ALA A 237 4.51 -3.71 -7.16
CA ALA A 237 5.00 -3.04 -5.95
C ALA A 237 6.54 -2.89 -5.94
N LEU A 238 7.28 -3.92 -6.38
CA LEU A 238 8.75 -3.84 -6.49
C LEU A 238 9.21 -2.76 -7.47
N ASN A 239 8.55 -2.62 -8.60
CA ASN A 239 8.86 -1.56 -9.56
C ASN A 239 8.71 -0.17 -8.95
N LYS A 240 7.68 0.03 -8.13
CA LYS A 240 7.46 1.28 -7.39
C LYS A 240 8.50 1.49 -6.28
N LEU A 241 8.89 0.44 -5.56
CA LEU A 241 10.00 0.52 -4.58
C LEU A 241 11.31 0.94 -5.24
N GLU A 242 11.65 0.35 -6.38
CA GLU A 242 12.85 0.70 -7.12
C GLU A 242 12.83 2.18 -7.56
N TYR A 243 11.69 2.67 -8.02
CA TYR A 243 11.54 4.09 -8.33
C TYR A 243 11.74 4.98 -7.10
N ILE A 244 11.15 4.64 -5.95
CA ILE A 244 11.31 5.39 -4.69
C ILE A 244 12.78 5.42 -4.28
N LYS A 245 13.51 4.29 -4.40
CA LYS A 245 14.94 4.21 -4.08
C LYS A 245 15.77 5.13 -4.98
N ILE A 246 15.52 5.10 -6.29
CA ILE A 246 16.22 5.93 -7.27
C ILE A 246 15.92 7.42 -7.02
N ALA A 247 14.66 7.80 -6.87
CA ALA A 247 14.25 9.19 -6.60
C ALA A 247 14.80 9.71 -5.27
N GLY A 248 14.83 8.88 -4.23
CA GLY A 248 15.44 9.21 -2.93
C GLY A 248 16.93 9.45 -3.01
N GLY A 249 17.66 8.63 -3.77
CA GLY A 249 19.10 8.78 -4.01
C GLY A 249 19.45 10.05 -4.81
N TYR A 250 18.72 10.29 -5.91
CA TYR A 250 18.91 11.48 -6.75
C TYR A 250 18.69 12.82 -6.00
N ARG A 251 17.70 12.86 -5.10
CA ARG A 251 17.44 14.06 -4.27
C ARG A 251 18.58 14.38 -3.28
N ARG A 252 19.32 13.37 -2.82
CA ARG A 252 20.48 13.59 -1.95
C ARG A 252 21.68 14.17 -2.67
N GLU A 253 21.93 13.75 -3.90
CA GLU A 253 22.99 14.31 -4.73
C GLU A 253 22.77 15.79 -5.00
N ILE A 254 21.52 16.21 -5.26
CA ILE A 254 21.16 17.62 -5.46
C ILE A 254 21.31 18.41 -4.16
N ASN A 255 20.88 17.85 -3.02
CA ASN A 255 20.95 18.55 -1.72
C ASN A 255 22.35 18.48 -1.09
N GLY A 256 23.17 17.48 -1.44
CA GLY A 256 24.56 17.36 -0.99
C GLY A 256 25.53 18.31 -1.71
N ASN A 257 25.22 18.72 -2.93
CA ASN A 257 26.03 19.68 -3.71
C ASN A 257 25.67 21.14 -3.49
N GLY A 258 24.70 21.43 -2.61
CA GLY A 258 24.26 22.79 -2.26
C GLY A 258 24.98 23.43 -1.06
N GLN A 259 26.06 22.84 -0.56
CA GLN A 259 26.96 23.45 0.42
C GLN A 259 28.34 23.65 -0.20
N ILE A 260 28.48 24.77 -0.92
CA ILE A 260 29.75 25.51 -1.07
C ILE A 260 29.45 26.97 -0.73
#